data_f2f4fbee5565cfa4af77e12f42d9f037
#
_entry.id   f2f4fbee5565cfa4af77e12f42d9f037
#
_cell.length_a   1.000
_cell.length_b   1.000
_cell.length_c   1.000
_cell.angle_alpha   90.00
_cell.angle_beta   90.00
_cell.angle_gamma   90.00
#
_symmetry.space_group_name_H-M   'P 1'
#
loop_
_entity.id
_entity.type
_entity.pdbx_description
1 polymer ?
#
loop_
_entity_poly.entity_id
_entity_poly.type
_entity_poly.pdbx_seq_one_letter_code
_entity_poly.pdbx_strand_id
1 'polypeptide(L)'
;MTLHEHKRNGFMQRRFLRIIELVLMLAGLLLITLFVIAHLHRTLLSRAAVEQFKGGAKPVVLEKSVASFGQKHFTFDFKLWSTDRIAAYKQSLTQHFAPPIAILRIPKLHLEVPVLTGTDDLTLNRAVGLIESSARPGEAGNVAMAGHRDGFFRGLKDVVMGDIVELESAYKIDVYRIDQITVVSPDDVSVLQPTSVSTLTLVTCYP
;
A
#
# COMPACT_ATOMS: atom_id res chain seq x y z
N MET A 1 29.25 71.41 -42.08
CA MET A 1 27.89 71.03 -41.57
C MET A 1 27.82 69.54 -41.36
N THR A 2 28.62 68.95 -40.41
CA THR A 2 28.66 67.48 -40.21
C THR A 2 29.07 67.07 -38.75
N LEU A 3 29.01 67.93 -37.75
CA LEU A 3 29.40 67.62 -36.38
C LEU A 3 28.27 67.33 -35.43
N HIS A 4 26.99 67.51 -35.83
CA HIS A 4 25.83 67.32 -34.95
C HIS A 4 25.23 65.92 -35.00
N GLU A 5 25.40 65.12 -36.04
CA GLU A 5 24.83 63.79 -36.20
C GLU A 5 25.56 62.70 -35.42
N HIS A 6 26.87 62.82 -35.32
CA HIS A 6 27.69 61.78 -34.64
C HIS A 6 27.44 61.71 -33.11
N LYS A 7 27.05 62.79 -32.46
CA LYS A 7 26.84 62.87 -31.01
C LYS A 7 25.47 62.31 -30.60
N ARG A 8 24.47 62.36 -31.50
CA ARG A 8 23.10 61.85 -31.28
C ARG A 8 23.05 60.33 -31.34
N ASN A 9 23.79 59.68 -32.22
CA ASN A 9 23.88 58.23 -32.36
C ASN A 9 24.55 57.56 -31.14
N GLY A 10 25.61 58.15 -30.58
CA GLY A 10 26.28 57.63 -29.41
C GLY A 10 25.44 57.66 -28.11
N PHE A 11 24.53 58.65 -27.98
CA PHE A 11 23.64 58.75 -26.84
C PHE A 11 22.49 57.72 -26.89
N MET A 12 21.95 57.47 -28.08
CA MET A 12 20.88 56.50 -28.33
C MET A 12 21.42 55.06 -28.14
N GLN A 13 22.63 54.82 -28.63
CA GLN A 13 23.30 53.52 -28.49
C GLN A 13 23.63 53.16 -27.02
N ARG A 14 24.04 54.16 -26.22
CA ARG A 14 24.27 53.97 -24.78
C ARG A 14 22.99 53.70 -23.98
N ARG A 15 21.87 54.32 -24.36
CA ARG A 15 20.55 54.05 -23.76
C ARG A 15 20.06 52.65 -24.10
N PHE A 16 20.23 52.22 -25.36
CA PHE A 16 19.85 50.90 -25.83
C PHE A 16 20.69 49.81 -25.11
N LEU A 17 22.01 50.00 -24.98
CA LEU A 17 22.86 49.06 -24.22
C LEU A 17 22.47 48.96 -22.74
N ARG A 18 22.13 50.06 -22.08
CA ARG A 18 21.62 50.03 -20.69
C ARG A 18 20.30 49.31 -20.52
N ILE A 19 19.40 49.42 -21.50
CA ILE A 19 18.12 48.69 -21.50
C ILE A 19 18.39 47.19 -21.63
N ILE A 20 19.28 46.78 -22.54
CA ILE A 20 19.67 45.37 -22.70
C ILE A 20 20.30 44.83 -21.40
N GLU A 21 21.21 45.60 -20.81
CA GLU A 21 21.86 45.24 -19.54
C GLU A 21 20.84 45.06 -18.43
N LEU A 22 19.86 45.97 -18.31
CA LEU A 22 18.79 45.90 -17.31
C LEU A 22 17.88 44.68 -17.54
N VAL A 23 17.51 44.39 -18.80
CA VAL A 23 16.69 43.21 -19.16
C VAL A 23 17.42 41.91 -18.84
N LEU A 24 18.71 41.80 -19.16
CA LEU A 24 19.53 40.64 -18.86
C LEU A 24 19.70 40.45 -17.33
N MET A 25 19.87 41.53 -16.59
CA MET A 25 19.97 41.48 -15.13
C MET A 25 18.65 41.02 -14.49
N LEU A 26 17.50 41.52 -14.98
CA LEU A 26 16.18 41.09 -14.50
C LEU A 26 15.89 39.61 -14.84
N ALA A 27 16.26 39.22 -16.08
CA ALA A 27 16.13 37.81 -16.48
C ALA A 27 16.99 36.87 -15.65
N GLY A 28 18.24 37.25 -15.35
CA GLY A 28 19.13 36.52 -14.45
C GLY A 28 18.58 36.41 -13.04
N LEU A 29 18.05 37.50 -12.49
CA LEU A 29 17.42 37.52 -11.17
C LEU A 29 16.18 36.62 -11.11
N LEU A 30 15.34 36.62 -12.17
CA LEU A 30 14.18 35.74 -12.28
C LEU A 30 14.59 34.27 -12.30
N LEU A 31 15.62 33.90 -13.05
CA LEU A 31 16.12 32.53 -13.11
C LEU A 31 16.67 32.07 -11.75
N ILE A 32 17.41 32.94 -11.05
CA ILE A 32 17.91 32.64 -9.71
C ILE A 32 16.77 32.45 -8.73
N THR A 33 15.74 33.31 -8.76
CA THR A 33 14.58 33.15 -7.88
C THR A 33 13.80 31.87 -8.16
N LEU A 34 13.57 31.52 -9.40
CA LEU A 34 12.95 30.25 -9.80
C LEU A 34 13.77 29.04 -9.35
N PHE A 35 15.11 29.10 -9.50
CA PHE A 35 16.00 28.05 -9.02
C PHE A 35 15.96 27.89 -7.51
N VAL A 36 16.00 29.00 -6.75
CA VAL A 36 15.90 28.99 -5.27
C VAL A 36 14.57 28.43 -4.82
N ILE A 37 13.46 28.84 -5.45
CA ILE A 37 12.12 28.33 -5.11
C ILE A 37 12.05 26.82 -5.41
N ALA A 38 12.52 26.35 -6.56
CA ALA A 38 12.54 24.93 -6.91
C ALA A 38 13.44 24.12 -5.95
N HIS A 39 14.58 24.66 -5.58
CA HIS A 39 15.50 24.01 -4.63
C HIS A 39 14.95 23.95 -3.20
N LEU A 40 14.35 25.03 -2.72
CA LEU A 40 13.65 25.07 -1.42
C LEU A 40 12.45 24.11 -1.40
N HIS A 41 11.66 24.09 -2.46
CA HIS A 41 10.53 23.19 -2.55
C HIS A 41 10.97 21.72 -2.50
N ARG A 42 12.03 21.38 -3.24
CA ARG A 42 12.62 20.03 -3.25
C ARG A 42 13.21 19.64 -1.89
N THR A 43 13.91 20.55 -1.20
CA THR A 43 14.53 20.29 0.11
C THR A 43 13.50 20.24 1.25
N LEU A 44 12.45 21.05 1.19
CA LEU A 44 11.37 21.03 2.18
C LEU A 44 10.53 19.76 2.04
N LEU A 45 10.19 19.31 0.83
CA LEU A 45 9.47 18.06 0.60
C LEU A 45 10.32 16.85 1.01
N SER A 46 11.64 16.84 0.72
CA SER A 46 12.52 15.75 1.13
C SER A 46 12.75 15.71 2.65
N ARG A 47 12.83 16.86 3.31
CA ARG A 47 12.95 16.92 4.78
C ARG A 47 11.65 16.53 5.47
N ALA A 48 10.50 16.95 4.96
CA ALA A 48 9.19 16.52 5.48
C ALA A 48 9.03 14.98 5.33
N ALA A 49 9.46 14.40 4.21
CA ALA A 49 9.45 12.96 4.01
C ALA A 49 10.44 12.23 4.94
N VAL A 50 11.62 12.78 5.19
CA VAL A 50 12.64 12.20 6.10
C VAL A 50 12.25 12.39 7.57
N GLU A 51 11.65 13.50 7.94
CA GLU A 51 11.11 13.73 9.29
C GLU A 51 9.90 12.82 9.57
N GLN A 52 9.02 12.58 8.60
CA GLN A 52 7.98 11.55 8.67
C GLN A 52 8.58 10.15 8.85
N PHE A 53 9.72 9.88 8.24
CA PHE A 53 10.41 8.57 8.35
C PHE A 53 11.17 8.42 9.68
N LYS A 54 11.74 9.50 10.23
CA LYS A 54 12.51 9.51 11.50
C LYS A 54 11.63 9.70 12.73
N GLY A 55 10.46 10.32 12.58
CA GLY A 55 9.50 10.55 13.67
C GLY A 55 8.62 9.35 13.99
N GLY A 56 9.03 8.12 13.60
CA GLY A 56 8.18 6.93 13.70
C GLY A 56 6.84 7.29 13.06
N ALA A 57 6.65 6.92 11.80
CA ALA A 57 5.46 7.23 11.02
C ALA A 57 4.20 7.13 11.89
N LYS A 58 3.80 8.23 12.50
CA LYS A 58 2.45 8.34 13.04
C LYS A 58 1.51 8.27 11.85
N PRO A 59 0.52 7.45 11.92
CA PRO A 59 -0.14 6.78 10.81
C PRO A 59 -1.22 7.64 10.16
N VAL A 60 -0.95 8.87 9.73
CA VAL A 60 -1.99 9.65 9.03
C VAL A 60 -2.29 9.03 7.66
N VAL A 61 -1.28 8.48 6.97
CA VAL A 61 -1.51 7.73 5.71
C VAL A 61 -2.01 6.34 6.03
N LEU A 62 -1.47 5.68 7.07
CA LEU A 62 -1.93 4.39 7.55
C LEU A 62 -3.37 4.48 8.08
N GLU A 63 -3.68 5.50 8.87
CA GLU A 63 -5.02 5.73 9.42
C GLU A 63 -6.04 5.99 8.30
N LYS A 64 -5.67 6.73 7.26
CA LYS A 64 -6.55 6.99 6.11
C LYS A 64 -6.73 5.75 5.23
N SER A 65 -5.69 4.94 5.02
CA SER A 65 -5.78 3.68 4.27
C SER A 65 -6.51 2.62 5.09
N VAL A 66 -6.20 2.47 6.37
CA VAL A 66 -6.88 1.54 7.29
C VAL A 66 -8.34 1.97 7.52
N ALA A 67 -8.64 3.27 7.63
CA ALA A 67 -10.01 3.78 7.69
C ALA A 67 -10.77 3.50 6.38
N SER A 68 -10.09 3.52 5.22
CA SER A 68 -10.72 3.16 3.95
C SER A 68 -11.02 1.65 3.86
N PHE A 69 -10.20 0.79 4.45
CA PHE A 69 -10.50 -0.65 4.56
C PHE A 69 -11.69 -0.92 5.48
N GLY A 70 -11.78 -0.22 6.62
CA GLY A 70 -12.89 -0.34 7.58
C GLY A 70 -14.23 0.15 7.02
N GLN A 71 -14.24 1.01 6.01
CA GLN A 71 -15.45 1.49 5.33
C GLN A 71 -15.83 0.64 4.10
N LYS A 72 -14.97 -0.29 3.71
CA LYS A 72 -15.24 -1.13 2.54
C LYS A 72 -16.30 -2.17 2.88
N HIS A 73 -17.39 -2.15 2.13
CA HIS A 73 -18.42 -3.17 2.22
C HIS A 73 -18.00 -4.41 1.42
N PHE A 74 -17.69 -5.48 2.14
CA PHE A 74 -17.38 -6.77 1.53
C PHE A 74 -18.68 -7.53 1.29
N THR A 75 -18.86 -8.06 0.08
CA THR A 75 -19.96 -8.94 -0.26
C THR A 75 -19.44 -10.37 -0.39
N PHE A 76 -20.02 -11.28 0.38
CA PHE A 76 -19.58 -12.68 0.37
C PHE A 76 -20.67 -13.57 -0.22
N ASP A 77 -20.28 -14.57 -1.02
CA ASP A 77 -21.18 -15.62 -1.48
C ASP A 77 -21.26 -16.73 -0.42
N PHE A 78 -22.37 -16.77 0.27
CA PHE A 78 -22.63 -17.75 1.34
C PHE A 78 -23.13 -19.11 0.84
N LYS A 79 -23.24 -19.34 -0.50
CA LYS A 79 -23.82 -20.59 -1.04
C LYS A 79 -23.10 -21.85 -0.59
N LEU A 80 -21.80 -21.75 -0.35
CA LEU A 80 -20.98 -22.88 0.05
C LEU A 80 -20.72 -22.95 1.57
N TRP A 81 -21.27 -22.00 2.34
CA TRP A 81 -21.07 -21.95 3.77
C TRP A 81 -22.12 -22.81 4.50
N SER A 82 -21.71 -23.42 5.63
CA SER A 82 -22.68 -24.07 6.51
C SER A 82 -23.57 -23.04 7.20
N THR A 83 -24.77 -23.47 7.62
CA THR A 83 -25.72 -22.63 8.36
C THR A 83 -25.09 -22.06 9.63
N ASP A 84 -24.36 -22.90 10.36
CA ASP A 84 -23.69 -22.50 11.61
C ASP A 84 -22.59 -21.48 11.37
N ARG A 85 -21.84 -21.64 10.27
CA ARG A 85 -20.80 -20.67 9.87
C ARG A 85 -21.39 -19.32 9.51
N ILE A 86 -22.53 -19.31 8.81
CA ILE A 86 -23.26 -18.07 8.49
C ILE A 86 -23.77 -17.40 9.78
N ALA A 87 -24.29 -18.17 10.73
CA ALA A 87 -24.73 -17.65 12.02
C ALA A 87 -23.57 -17.05 12.82
N ALA A 88 -22.44 -17.74 12.91
CA ALA A 88 -21.23 -17.27 13.58
C ALA A 88 -20.69 -15.99 12.95
N TYR A 89 -20.65 -15.91 11.62
CA TYR A 89 -20.29 -14.67 10.90
C TYR A 89 -21.24 -13.52 11.26
N LYS A 90 -22.56 -13.72 11.19
CA LYS A 90 -23.54 -12.69 11.55
C LYS A 90 -23.38 -12.23 13.00
N GLN A 91 -23.12 -13.14 13.92
CA GLN A 91 -22.87 -12.81 15.31
C GLN A 91 -21.59 -11.99 15.46
N SER A 92 -20.51 -12.30 14.72
CA SER A 92 -19.28 -11.53 14.74
C SER A 92 -19.47 -10.07 14.30
N LEU A 93 -20.50 -9.77 13.49
CA LEU A 93 -20.82 -8.41 13.06
C LEU A 93 -21.21 -7.47 14.21
N THR A 94 -21.66 -8.02 15.33
CA THR A 94 -22.04 -7.25 16.53
C THR A 94 -20.85 -6.91 17.42
N GLN A 95 -19.68 -7.49 17.14
CA GLN A 95 -18.47 -7.30 17.93
C GLN A 95 -17.62 -6.17 17.33
N HIS A 96 -16.88 -5.49 18.21
CA HIS A 96 -15.93 -4.46 17.80
C HIS A 96 -14.57 -5.11 17.48
N PHE A 97 -14.05 -4.83 16.29
CA PHE A 97 -12.73 -5.28 15.86
C PHE A 97 -11.83 -4.09 15.56
N ALA A 98 -10.52 -4.30 15.71
CA ALA A 98 -9.55 -3.40 15.12
C ALA A 98 -9.71 -3.36 13.59
N PRO A 99 -9.35 -2.24 12.95
CA PRO A 99 -9.39 -2.15 11.49
C PRO A 99 -8.56 -3.27 10.83
N PRO A 100 -8.98 -3.72 9.63
CA PRO A 100 -8.19 -4.69 8.86
C PRO A 100 -6.77 -4.18 8.58
N ILE A 101 -5.80 -5.07 8.64
CA ILE A 101 -4.40 -4.77 8.34
C ILE A 101 -4.04 -4.97 6.87
N ALA A 102 -4.88 -5.71 6.14
CA ALA A 102 -4.74 -5.96 4.70
C ALA A 102 -6.08 -6.43 4.11
N ILE A 103 -6.11 -6.55 2.78
CA ILE A 103 -7.17 -7.21 2.02
C ILE A 103 -6.54 -8.32 1.20
N LEU A 104 -7.04 -9.54 1.35
CA LEU A 104 -6.65 -10.69 0.55
C LEU A 104 -7.64 -10.85 -0.62
N ARG A 105 -7.11 -11.02 -1.83
CA ARG A 105 -7.90 -11.31 -3.03
C ARG A 105 -7.39 -12.56 -3.73
N ILE A 106 -8.31 -13.38 -4.17
CA ILE A 106 -8.04 -14.50 -5.08
C ILE A 106 -9.01 -14.35 -6.25
N PRO A 107 -8.60 -13.70 -7.37
CA PRO A 107 -9.50 -13.34 -8.46
C PRO A 107 -10.26 -14.53 -9.04
N LYS A 108 -9.58 -15.66 -9.21
CA LYS A 108 -10.20 -16.93 -9.70
C LYS A 108 -11.39 -17.38 -8.85
N LEU A 109 -11.35 -17.14 -7.54
CA LEU A 109 -12.39 -17.54 -6.60
C LEU A 109 -13.43 -16.42 -6.37
N HIS A 110 -13.27 -15.27 -7.01
CA HIS A 110 -14.02 -14.05 -6.69
C HIS A 110 -13.98 -13.71 -5.19
N LEU A 111 -12.87 -14.11 -4.51
CA LEU A 111 -12.66 -13.87 -3.10
C LEU A 111 -12.02 -12.50 -2.90
N GLU A 112 -12.65 -11.67 -2.10
CA GLU A 112 -12.08 -10.48 -1.52
C GLU A 112 -12.48 -10.44 -0.05
N VAL A 113 -11.51 -10.50 0.86
CA VAL A 113 -11.74 -10.64 2.29
C VAL A 113 -10.78 -9.79 3.10
N PRO A 114 -11.23 -9.15 4.20
CA PRO A 114 -10.34 -8.44 5.10
C PRO A 114 -9.42 -9.41 5.85
N VAL A 115 -8.23 -8.94 6.19
CA VAL A 115 -7.26 -9.64 7.03
C VAL A 115 -7.19 -8.92 8.37
N LEU A 116 -7.42 -9.65 9.46
CA LEU A 116 -7.30 -9.18 10.84
C LEU A 116 -6.09 -9.82 11.51
N THR A 117 -5.62 -9.25 12.60
CA THR A 117 -4.57 -9.86 13.43
C THR A 117 -5.18 -10.94 14.32
N GLY A 118 -4.46 -12.07 14.46
CA GLY A 118 -4.88 -13.20 15.30
C GLY A 118 -5.70 -14.25 14.55
N THR A 119 -5.83 -15.41 15.19
CA THR A 119 -6.48 -16.61 14.62
C THR A 119 -7.47 -17.23 15.59
N ASP A 120 -7.96 -16.45 16.58
CA ASP A 120 -9.03 -16.89 17.46
C ASP A 120 -10.35 -17.06 16.68
N ASP A 121 -11.29 -17.84 17.23
CA ASP A 121 -12.54 -18.16 16.58
C ASP A 121 -13.34 -16.93 16.14
N LEU A 122 -13.35 -15.88 16.95
CA LEU A 122 -14.10 -14.68 16.67
C LEU A 122 -13.50 -13.95 15.45
N THR A 123 -12.18 -13.86 15.39
CA THR A 123 -11.42 -13.31 14.24
C THR A 123 -11.69 -14.13 12.98
N LEU A 124 -11.57 -15.46 13.05
CA LEU A 124 -11.76 -16.33 11.89
C LEU A 124 -13.22 -16.42 11.42
N ASN A 125 -14.18 -16.18 12.32
CA ASN A 125 -15.59 -16.04 11.94
C ASN A 125 -15.84 -14.74 11.16
N ARG A 126 -15.03 -13.70 11.37
CA ARG A 126 -15.19 -12.36 10.79
C ARG A 126 -14.41 -12.15 9.51
N ALA A 127 -13.22 -12.74 9.42
CA ALA A 127 -12.21 -12.44 8.43
C ALA A 127 -11.23 -13.61 8.22
N VAL A 128 -10.20 -13.37 7.44
CA VAL A 128 -8.97 -14.17 7.44
C VAL A 128 -8.05 -13.60 8.52
N GLY A 129 -7.42 -14.48 9.30
CA GLY A 129 -6.56 -14.12 10.41
C GLY A 129 -5.08 -14.21 10.07
N LEU A 130 -4.30 -13.16 10.38
CA LEU A 130 -2.83 -13.23 10.34
C LEU A 130 -2.33 -14.06 11.50
N ILE A 131 -1.48 -15.04 11.23
CA ILE A 131 -0.79 -15.84 12.26
C ILE A 131 0.30 -14.96 12.87
N GLU A 132 0.21 -14.72 14.20
CA GLU A 132 1.02 -13.71 14.90
C GLU A 132 2.53 -13.94 14.82
N SER A 133 2.99 -15.20 14.69
CA SER A 133 4.41 -15.54 14.55
C SER A 133 4.98 -15.33 13.16
N SER A 134 4.15 -14.92 12.18
CA SER A 134 4.54 -14.73 10.79
C SER A 134 4.93 -13.28 10.48
N ALA A 135 5.53 -13.04 9.31
CA ALA A 135 5.78 -11.69 8.81
C ALA A 135 4.47 -10.92 8.59
N ARG A 136 4.53 -9.59 8.64
CA ARG A 136 3.35 -8.75 8.39
C ARG A 136 3.15 -8.49 6.89
N PRO A 137 1.91 -8.24 6.46
CA PRO A 137 1.64 -7.80 5.09
C PRO A 137 2.53 -6.62 4.68
N GLY A 138 3.24 -6.78 3.56
CA GLY A 138 4.19 -5.77 3.07
C GLY A 138 5.64 -5.95 3.54
N GLU A 139 5.92 -6.83 4.49
CA GLU A 139 7.27 -7.16 4.95
C GLU A 139 7.87 -8.32 4.14
N ALA A 140 9.20 -8.47 4.23
CA ALA A 140 9.89 -9.65 3.70
C ALA A 140 9.70 -10.84 4.65
N GLY A 141 9.72 -12.05 4.11
CA GLY A 141 9.55 -13.28 4.87
C GLY A 141 8.23 -13.99 4.54
N ASN A 142 7.84 -14.92 5.40
CA ASN A 142 6.62 -15.71 5.24
C ASN A 142 5.45 -15.04 5.96
N VAL A 143 4.52 -14.47 5.21
CA VAL A 143 3.25 -13.96 5.70
C VAL A 143 2.26 -15.13 5.74
N ALA A 144 1.87 -15.58 6.92
CA ALA A 144 0.98 -16.74 7.05
C ALA A 144 -0.41 -16.32 7.55
N MET A 145 -1.43 -16.82 6.88
CA MET A 145 -2.83 -16.48 7.13
C MET A 145 -3.69 -17.72 7.25
N ALA A 146 -4.58 -17.70 8.23
CA ALA A 146 -5.53 -18.78 8.45
C ALA A 146 -6.96 -18.36 8.15
N GLY A 147 -7.76 -19.32 7.69
CA GLY A 147 -9.20 -19.12 7.48
C GLY A 147 -9.97 -20.43 7.60
N HIS A 148 -11.21 -20.34 8.03
CA HIS A 148 -12.06 -21.52 8.13
C HIS A 148 -12.35 -22.13 6.74
N ARG A 149 -12.18 -23.45 6.62
CA ARG A 149 -12.46 -24.22 5.41
C ARG A 149 -13.94 -24.09 4.94
N ASP A 150 -14.85 -24.07 5.88
CA ASP A 150 -16.28 -23.93 5.62
C ASP A 150 -16.76 -22.46 5.61
N GLY A 151 -15.80 -21.53 5.50
CA GLY A 151 -15.99 -20.09 5.45
C GLY A 151 -15.23 -19.47 4.27
N PHE A 152 -14.43 -18.44 4.55
CA PHE A 152 -13.72 -17.67 3.53
C PHE A 152 -12.80 -18.53 2.64
N PHE A 153 -12.18 -19.58 3.21
CA PHE A 153 -11.28 -20.45 2.47
C PHE A 153 -11.96 -21.68 1.83
N ARG A 154 -13.32 -21.67 1.76
CA ARG A 154 -14.07 -22.76 1.12
C ARG A 154 -13.67 -22.99 -0.34
N GLY A 155 -13.33 -21.91 -1.06
CA GLY A 155 -12.93 -21.96 -2.45
C GLY A 155 -11.51 -22.45 -2.69
N LEU A 156 -10.64 -22.53 -1.65
CA LEU A 156 -9.24 -22.95 -1.83
C LEU A 156 -9.09 -24.36 -2.39
N LYS A 157 -10.11 -25.22 -2.26
CA LYS A 157 -10.14 -26.54 -2.91
C LYS A 157 -10.04 -26.50 -4.44
N ASP A 158 -10.37 -25.35 -5.05
CA ASP A 158 -10.46 -25.17 -6.51
C ASP A 158 -9.25 -24.38 -7.08
N VAL A 159 -8.30 -23.97 -6.23
CA VAL A 159 -7.06 -23.33 -6.70
C VAL A 159 -6.11 -24.38 -7.27
N VAL A 160 -5.26 -23.93 -8.19
CA VAL A 160 -4.20 -24.74 -8.79
C VAL A 160 -2.89 -23.97 -8.78
N MET A 161 -1.79 -24.67 -8.99
CA MET A 161 -0.48 -24.03 -9.17
C MET A 161 -0.54 -23.05 -10.34
N GLY A 162 0.04 -21.87 -10.15
CA GLY A 162 0.03 -20.77 -11.12
C GLY A 162 -1.08 -19.74 -10.91
N ASP A 163 -2.11 -20.04 -10.12
CA ASP A 163 -3.15 -19.06 -9.77
C ASP A 163 -2.56 -17.87 -9.00
N ILE A 164 -3.21 -16.71 -9.15
CA ILE A 164 -2.75 -15.45 -8.57
C ILE A 164 -3.50 -15.16 -7.26
N VAL A 165 -2.74 -14.69 -6.29
CA VAL A 165 -3.21 -14.17 -5.01
C VAL A 165 -2.67 -12.78 -4.82
N GLU A 166 -3.52 -11.83 -4.48
CA GLU A 166 -3.14 -10.43 -4.22
C GLU A 166 -3.33 -10.12 -2.73
N LEU A 167 -2.34 -9.47 -2.15
CA LEU A 167 -2.38 -8.99 -0.77
C LEU A 167 -2.16 -7.48 -0.75
N GLU A 168 -3.24 -6.74 -0.58
CA GLU A 168 -3.20 -5.28 -0.45
C GLU A 168 -2.97 -4.91 1.01
N SER A 169 -1.82 -4.32 1.30
CA SER A 169 -1.49 -3.70 2.57
C SER A 169 -1.73 -2.19 2.51
N ALA A 170 -1.53 -1.49 3.63
CA ALA A 170 -1.61 -0.02 3.66
C ALA A 170 -0.62 0.69 2.72
N TYR A 171 0.44 0.00 2.29
CA TYR A 171 1.56 0.60 1.55
C TYR A 171 1.65 0.14 0.10
N LYS A 172 1.25 -1.09 -0.19
CA LYS A 172 1.42 -1.71 -1.50
C LYS A 172 0.48 -2.88 -1.71
N ILE A 173 0.38 -3.30 -2.95
CA ILE A 173 -0.24 -4.57 -3.34
C ILE A 173 0.90 -5.52 -3.70
N ASP A 174 1.02 -6.62 -2.96
CA ASP A 174 1.91 -7.73 -3.29
C ASP A 174 1.13 -8.76 -4.09
N VAL A 175 1.72 -9.22 -5.20
CA VAL A 175 1.13 -10.24 -6.08
C VAL A 175 1.94 -11.52 -5.94
N TYR A 176 1.28 -12.57 -5.49
CA TYR A 176 1.85 -13.90 -5.32
C TYR A 176 1.28 -14.84 -6.38
N ARG A 177 2.06 -15.87 -6.72
CA ARG A 177 1.63 -16.98 -7.56
C ARG A 177 1.69 -18.25 -6.74
N ILE A 178 0.64 -19.05 -6.76
CA ILE A 178 0.63 -20.36 -6.09
C ILE A 178 1.67 -21.25 -6.74
N ASP A 179 2.67 -21.64 -5.99
CA ASP A 179 3.77 -22.52 -6.41
C ASP A 179 3.74 -23.88 -5.71
N GLN A 180 3.03 -23.97 -4.57
CA GLN A 180 2.89 -25.21 -3.81
C GLN A 180 1.49 -25.34 -3.21
N ILE A 181 0.94 -26.55 -3.26
CA ILE A 181 -0.28 -26.96 -2.55
C ILE A 181 0.05 -28.26 -1.85
N THR A 182 -0.07 -28.29 -0.53
CA THR A 182 0.28 -29.47 0.28
C THR A 182 -0.71 -29.69 1.40
N VAL A 183 -0.81 -30.92 1.88
CA VAL A 183 -1.52 -31.29 3.09
C VAL A 183 -0.48 -31.69 4.11
N VAL A 184 -0.51 -31.08 5.26
CA VAL A 184 0.41 -31.32 6.36
C VAL A 184 -0.33 -31.83 7.60
N SER A 185 0.37 -32.52 8.51
CA SER A 185 -0.18 -32.86 9.83
C SER A 185 -0.45 -31.58 10.62
N PRO A 186 -1.46 -31.55 11.51
CA PRO A 186 -1.72 -30.41 12.40
C PRO A 186 -0.51 -29.99 13.26
N ASP A 187 0.39 -30.92 13.56
CA ASP A 187 1.60 -30.67 14.34
C ASP A 187 2.79 -30.20 13.48
N ASP A 188 2.66 -30.23 12.16
CA ASP A 188 3.71 -29.78 11.26
C ASP A 188 3.61 -28.29 11.00
N VAL A 189 4.37 -27.54 11.76
CA VAL A 189 4.47 -26.08 11.64
C VAL A 189 5.60 -25.63 10.69
N SER A 190 6.22 -26.54 9.97
CA SER A 190 7.34 -26.23 9.04
C SER A 190 6.92 -25.24 7.95
N VAL A 191 5.67 -25.30 7.50
CA VAL A 191 5.10 -24.38 6.50
C VAL A 191 4.97 -22.92 6.99
N LEU A 192 5.07 -22.70 8.30
CA LEU A 192 4.98 -21.39 8.93
C LEU A 192 6.35 -20.76 9.20
N GLN A 193 7.44 -21.48 8.95
CA GLN A 193 8.80 -21.01 9.24
C GLN A 193 9.13 -19.77 8.43
N PRO A 194 9.98 -18.88 8.97
CA PRO A 194 10.47 -17.72 8.25
C PRO A 194 11.18 -18.11 6.94
N THR A 195 10.97 -17.34 5.90
CA THR A 195 11.62 -17.52 4.60
C THR A 195 12.53 -16.34 4.27
N SER A 196 13.55 -16.56 3.45
CA SER A 196 14.44 -15.49 2.97
C SER A 196 13.83 -14.66 1.83
N VAL A 197 12.78 -15.17 1.19
CA VAL A 197 12.03 -14.51 0.12
C VAL A 197 10.61 -14.18 0.59
N SER A 198 9.98 -13.20 -0.04
CA SER A 198 8.59 -12.86 0.26
C SER A 198 7.68 -14.01 -0.13
N THR A 199 7.08 -14.64 0.86
CA THR A 199 6.20 -15.81 0.73
C THR A 199 4.84 -15.48 1.37
N LEU A 200 3.78 -16.03 0.80
CA LEU A 200 2.43 -16.00 1.39
C LEU A 200 1.95 -17.43 1.57
N THR A 201 1.68 -17.79 2.83
CA THR A 201 1.16 -19.12 3.19
C THR A 201 -0.31 -19.01 3.63
N LEU A 202 -1.21 -19.65 2.90
CA LEU A 202 -2.63 -19.73 3.26
C LEU A 202 -2.92 -21.09 3.90
N VAL A 203 -3.46 -21.07 5.12
CA VAL A 203 -3.70 -22.27 5.93
C VAL A 203 -5.20 -22.46 6.15
N THR A 204 -5.67 -23.68 5.94
CA THR A 204 -7.06 -24.06 6.24
C THR A 204 -7.14 -25.53 6.60
N CYS A 205 -8.25 -25.96 7.23
CA CYS A 205 -8.48 -27.36 7.54
C CYS A 205 -8.68 -28.22 6.27
N TYR A 206 -8.32 -29.50 6.36
CA TYR A 206 -8.52 -30.53 5.33
C TYR A 206 -8.86 -31.87 6.01
N PRO A 207 -9.74 -32.72 5.44
CA PRO A 207 -10.74 -32.51 4.40
C PRO A 207 -11.90 -31.64 4.82
#